data_bbe8b9f27b18823a51d85ab6d83aa4a0
#
_entry.id   bbe8b9f27b18823a51d85ab6d83aa4a0
#
_cell.length_a   1.000
_cell.length_b   1.000
_cell.length_c   1.000
_cell.angle_alpha   90.00
_cell.angle_beta   90.00
_cell.angle_gamma   90.00
#
_symmetry.space_group_name_H-M   'P 1'
#
loop_
_entity.id
_entity.type
_entity.pdbx_description
1 polymer ?
#
loop_
_entity_poly.entity_id
_entity_poly.type
_entity_poly.pdbx_seq_one_letter_code
_entity_poly.pdbx_strand_id
1 'polypeptide(L)'
;MHLRLLVDEPGAAAWNMAVDEALLTLALQPTLRLYGWQPHAVSLGWFQRASDFADLPPGTEVVRRLTGGGAIHHGDEVTFALAIDADRLPREVSASYRLLHDAAVRSLGELGVLCERLVAGAAQSPRPTDRWCFAQPGRDDVVTALGKLLGSAQRRVQQPRARVLHHGSIVLQRPALTPWVAATADTTAGDEPFRRRLCTLLATQFAAALDLELAPGQLTAPELALAEQLQEQRYRQPDFTRHR
;
A
#
# COMPACT_ATOMS: atom_id res chain seq x y z
N MET A 1 20.52 -3.89 13.22
CA MET A 1 19.22 -4.63 13.10
C MET A 1 18.80 -4.60 11.65
N HIS A 2 18.18 -5.69 11.13
CA HIS A 2 17.86 -5.80 9.71
C HIS A 2 16.40 -5.51 9.41
N LEU A 3 16.16 -4.90 8.24
CA LEU A 3 14.87 -4.84 7.58
C LEU A 3 14.79 -6.02 6.61
N ARG A 4 13.96 -7.01 6.93
CA ARG A 4 13.72 -8.15 6.05
C ARG A 4 12.94 -7.69 4.82
N LEU A 5 13.49 -7.93 3.61
CA LEU A 5 12.85 -7.59 2.35
C LEU A 5 12.23 -8.83 1.71
N LEU A 6 10.94 -8.74 1.42
CA LEU A 6 10.21 -9.67 0.55
C LEU A 6 9.86 -8.94 -0.74
N VAL A 7 10.16 -9.54 -1.88
CA VAL A 7 9.73 -9.03 -3.19
C VAL A 7 8.92 -10.14 -3.83
N ASP A 8 7.62 -9.92 -3.92
CA ASP A 8 6.69 -10.92 -4.42
C ASP A 8 6.25 -10.60 -5.84
N GLU A 9 5.99 -11.64 -6.63
CA GLU A 9 5.26 -11.50 -7.89
C GLU A 9 3.84 -10.95 -7.64
N PRO A 10 3.22 -10.33 -8.65
CA PRO A 10 1.84 -9.85 -8.52
C PRO A 10 0.89 -10.98 -8.09
N GLY A 11 0.15 -10.74 -7.03
CA GLY A 11 -0.74 -11.71 -6.41
C GLY A 11 -2.21 -11.30 -6.38
N ALA A 12 -3.09 -12.27 -6.15
CA ALA A 12 -4.52 -12.06 -5.99
C ALA A 12 -4.83 -11.21 -4.74
N ALA A 13 -5.92 -10.43 -4.79
CA ALA A 13 -6.26 -9.48 -3.74
C ALA A 13 -6.41 -10.13 -2.35
N ALA A 14 -7.10 -11.26 -2.28
CA ALA A 14 -7.28 -12.00 -1.02
C ALA A 14 -5.94 -12.49 -0.43
N TRP A 15 -5.02 -12.95 -1.28
CA TRP A 15 -3.67 -13.36 -0.87
C TRP A 15 -2.86 -12.17 -0.36
N ASN A 16 -2.84 -11.07 -1.09
CA ASN A 16 -2.08 -9.88 -0.71
C ASN A 16 -2.47 -9.36 0.68
N MET A 17 -3.78 -9.28 0.94
CA MET A 17 -4.26 -8.83 2.25
C MET A 17 -4.01 -9.85 3.36
N ALA A 18 -4.07 -11.15 3.05
CA ALA A 18 -3.78 -12.21 4.01
C ALA A 18 -2.30 -12.19 4.45
N VAL A 19 -1.38 -12.00 3.51
CA VAL A 19 0.06 -11.88 3.82
C VAL A 19 0.33 -10.62 4.65
N ASP A 20 -0.25 -9.48 4.30
CA ASP A 20 -0.07 -8.25 5.07
C ASP A 20 -0.55 -8.42 6.52
N GLU A 21 -1.69 -9.10 6.76
CA GLU A 21 -2.18 -9.40 8.11
C GLU A 21 -1.30 -10.42 8.84
N ALA A 22 -0.83 -11.46 8.15
CA ALA A 22 0.08 -12.44 8.73
C ALA A 22 1.40 -11.80 9.19
N LEU A 23 1.96 -10.90 8.38
CA LEU A 23 3.16 -10.14 8.74
C LEU A 23 2.90 -9.18 9.92
N LEU A 24 1.77 -8.48 9.94
CA LEU A 24 1.40 -7.65 11.09
C LEU A 24 1.33 -8.47 12.38
N THR A 25 0.82 -9.70 12.29
CA THR A 25 0.54 -10.57 13.45
C THR A 25 1.79 -11.29 13.94
N LEU A 26 2.58 -11.88 13.03
CA LEU A 26 3.62 -12.85 13.38
C LEU A 26 5.06 -12.39 13.15
N ALA A 27 5.31 -11.40 12.27
CA ALA A 27 6.68 -11.03 11.94
C ALA A 27 7.46 -10.59 13.19
N LEU A 28 8.56 -11.28 13.50
CA LEU A 28 9.39 -11.01 14.67
C LEU A 28 10.39 -9.88 14.44
N GLN A 29 10.64 -9.52 13.21
CA GLN A 29 11.57 -8.45 12.81
C GLN A 29 10.88 -7.46 11.86
N PRO A 30 11.39 -6.23 11.72
CA PRO A 30 10.91 -5.31 10.70
C PRO A 30 10.92 -5.97 9.33
N THR A 31 9.79 -5.93 8.64
CA THR A 31 9.62 -6.59 7.34
C THR A 31 9.00 -5.63 6.35
N LEU A 32 9.69 -5.38 5.25
CA LEU A 32 9.18 -4.68 4.08
C LEU A 32 8.83 -5.71 3.01
N ARG A 33 7.60 -5.66 2.53
CA ARG A 33 7.11 -6.45 1.41
C ARG A 33 6.80 -5.51 0.26
N LEU A 34 7.30 -5.82 -0.95
CA LEU A 34 7.00 -5.12 -2.20
C LEU A 34 6.28 -6.11 -3.12
N TYR A 35 5.15 -5.71 -3.68
CA TYR A 35 4.31 -6.60 -4.49
C TYR A 35 3.43 -5.84 -5.48
N GLY A 36 2.73 -6.57 -6.34
CA GLY A 36 1.72 -6.07 -7.27
C GLY A 36 0.42 -6.84 -7.16
N TRP A 37 -0.50 -6.61 -8.10
CA TRP A 37 -1.85 -7.17 -8.10
C TRP A 37 -2.15 -7.85 -9.43
N GLN A 38 -2.58 -9.11 -9.36
CA GLN A 38 -3.05 -9.87 -10.52
C GLN A 38 -4.04 -10.95 -10.09
N PRO A 39 -5.29 -10.91 -10.61
CA PRO A 39 -5.82 -9.88 -11.51
C PRO A 39 -5.92 -8.49 -10.85
N HIS A 40 -6.21 -7.46 -11.64
CA HIS A 40 -6.53 -6.14 -11.11
C HIS A 40 -7.74 -6.23 -10.17
N ALA A 41 -7.73 -5.46 -9.09
CA ALA A 41 -8.71 -5.59 -8.02
C ALA A 41 -9.06 -4.24 -7.38
N VAL A 42 -10.14 -4.21 -6.61
CA VAL A 42 -10.50 -3.06 -5.77
C VAL A 42 -10.34 -3.42 -4.30
N SER A 43 -9.53 -2.66 -3.57
CA SER A 43 -9.50 -2.77 -2.11
C SER A 43 -10.35 -1.67 -1.47
N LEU A 44 -11.32 -2.08 -0.64
CA LEU A 44 -12.11 -1.17 0.20
C LEU A 44 -11.34 -0.84 1.47
N GLY A 45 -11.40 0.42 1.91
CA GLY A 45 -10.93 0.78 3.24
C GLY A 45 -11.83 0.18 4.33
N TRP A 46 -11.27 -0.03 5.52
CA TRP A 46 -11.95 -0.69 6.64
C TRP A 46 -13.34 -0.14 6.95
N PHE A 47 -13.53 1.18 6.81
CA PHE A 47 -14.77 1.85 7.20
C PHE A 47 -15.75 2.08 6.04
N GLN A 48 -15.41 1.72 4.80
CA GLN A 48 -16.26 1.93 3.64
C GLN A 48 -17.38 0.89 3.57
N ARG A 49 -18.54 1.30 3.08
CA ARG A 49 -19.68 0.40 2.82
C ARG A 49 -19.47 -0.27 1.47
N ALA A 50 -19.60 -1.59 1.41
CA ALA A 50 -19.52 -2.33 0.16
C ALA A 50 -20.63 -1.94 -0.83
N SER A 51 -21.81 -1.55 -0.32
CA SER A 51 -22.93 -1.06 -1.14
C SER A 51 -22.60 0.19 -1.97
N ASP A 52 -21.65 1.03 -1.49
CA ASP A 52 -21.25 2.23 -2.23
C ASP A 52 -20.44 1.92 -3.51
N PHE A 53 -20.16 0.63 -3.75
CA PHE A 53 -19.40 0.10 -4.88
C PHE A 53 -20.20 -0.93 -5.70
N ALA A 54 -21.52 -0.90 -5.62
CA ALA A 54 -22.41 -1.80 -6.39
C ALA A 54 -22.37 -1.55 -7.91
N ASP A 55 -21.85 -0.40 -8.33
CA ASP A 55 -21.67 0.01 -9.72
C ASP A 55 -20.35 -0.45 -10.35
N LEU A 56 -19.53 -1.21 -9.65
CA LEU A 56 -18.31 -1.79 -10.23
C LEU A 56 -18.66 -2.76 -11.37
N PRO A 57 -17.82 -2.83 -12.42
CA PRO A 57 -18.02 -3.79 -13.50
C PRO A 57 -18.16 -5.23 -12.99
N PRO A 58 -19.04 -6.04 -13.58
CA PRO A 58 -19.15 -7.46 -13.23
C PRO A 58 -17.80 -8.17 -13.33
N GLY A 59 -17.51 -9.02 -12.34
CA GLY A 59 -16.24 -9.76 -12.27
C GLY A 59 -15.08 -8.98 -11.65
N THR A 60 -15.27 -7.72 -11.24
CA THR A 60 -14.25 -6.99 -10.48
C THR A 60 -13.98 -7.71 -9.15
N GLU A 61 -12.74 -8.13 -8.93
CA GLU A 61 -12.33 -8.68 -7.63
C GLU A 61 -12.33 -7.55 -6.58
N VAL A 62 -13.01 -7.77 -5.46
CA VAL A 62 -13.10 -6.79 -4.37
C VAL A 62 -12.66 -7.42 -3.06
N VAL A 63 -11.76 -6.75 -2.36
CA VAL A 63 -11.28 -7.17 -1.04
C VAL A 63 -11.39 -6.00 -0.05
N ARG A 64 -11.50 -6.31 1.24
CA ARG A 64 -11.44 -5.29 2.31
C ARG A 64 -10.08 -5.35 2.99
N ARG A 65 -9.36 -4.23 3.03
CA ARG A 65 -8.09 -4.13 3.76
C ARG A 65 -8.29 -3.78 5.23
N LEU A 66 -7.31 -4.09 6.07
CA LEU A 66 -7.33 -3.81 7.53
C LEU A 66 -7.21 -2.33 7.87
N THR A 67 -6.77 -1.50 6.94
CA THR A 67 -6.52 -0.07 7.14
C THR A 67 -7.70 0.76 6.65
N GLY A 68 -7.80 2.00 7.13
CA GLY A 68 -8.78 2.98 6.66
C GLY A 68 -8.45 3.56 5.29
N GLY A 69 -9.09 4.68 4.98
CA GLY A 69 -8.95 5.40 3.71
C GLY A 69 -10.01 5.04 2.68
N GLY A 70 -9.99 5.72 1.53
CA GLY A 70 -10.86 5.46 0.37
C GLY A 70 -10.45 4.20 -0.38
N ALA A 71 -11.32 3.70 -1.27
CA ALA A 71 -11.02 2.54 -2.10
C ALA A 71 -9.87 2.80 -3.07
N ILE A 72 -9.17 1.75 -3.44
CA ILE A 72 -8.12 1.81 -4.46
C ILE A 72 -8.45 0.78 -5.54
N HIS A 73 -8.40 1.22 -6.81
CA HIS A 73 -8.37 0.29 -7.93
C HIS A 73 -6.91 -0.04 -8.21
N HIS A 74 -6.51 -1.23 -7.82
CA HIS A 74 -5.18 -1.77 -8.02
C HIS A 74 -5.02 -2.30 -9.44
N GLY A 75 -3.98 -1.84 -10.11
CA GLY A 75 -3.58 -2.26 -11.44
C GLY A 75 -2.07 -2.44 -11.51
N ASP A 76 -1.44 -1.85 -12.52
CA ASP A 76 0.01 -1.79 -12.61
C ASP A 76 0.56 -0.77 -11.62
N GLU A 77 1.09 -1.27 -10.53
CA GLU A 77 1.60 -0.48 -9.41
C GLU A 77 2.69 -1.22 -8.65
N VAL A 78 3.41 -0.52 -7.80
CA VAL A 78 4.19 -1.10 -6.72
C VAL A 78 3.46 -0.82 -5.42
N THR A 79 2.96 -1.87 -4.79
CA THR A 79 2.46 -1.80 -3.41
C THR A 79 3.57 -2.17 -2.45
N PHE A 80 3.72 -1.41 -1.38
CA PHE A 80 4.58 -1.76 -0.26
C PHE A 80 3.77 -2.01 1.00
N ALA A 81 4.22 -2.95 1.84
CA ALA A 81 3.72 -3.18 3.18
C ALA A 81 4.90 -3.30 4.16
N LEU A 82 4.94 -2.40 5.13
CA LEU A 82 5.93 -2.41 6.22
C LEU A 82 5.25 -2.89 7.50
N ALA A 83 5.63 -4.08 7.98
CA ALA A 83 5.25 -4.61 9.28
C ALA A 83 6.40 -4.40 10.27
N ILE A 84 6.18 -3.60 11.32
CA ILE A 84 7.24 -3.17 12.22
C ILE A 84 6.72 -2.94 13.64
N ASP A 85 7.58 -3.00 14.65
CA ASP A 85 7.21 -2.65 16.02
C ASP A 85 6.85 -1.18 16.15
N ALA A 86 5.83 -0.90 16.94
CA ALA A 86 5.24 0.43 17.03
C ALA A 86 6.19 1.50 17.59
N ASP A 87 7.20 1.11 18.38
CA ASP A 87 8.23 2.00 18.95
C ASP A 87 9.29 2.43 17.93
N ARG A 88 9.36 1.74 16.78
CA ARG A 88 10.28 2.07 15.69
C ARG A 88 9.76 3.10 14.70
N LEU A 89 8.51 3.46 14.82
CA LEU A 89 7.90 4.53 14.02
C LEU A 89 7.47 5.67 14.93
N PRO A 90 7.47 6.91 14.43
CA PRO A 90 6.90 8.04 15.16
C PRO A 90 5.50 7.72 15.67
N ARG A 91 5.18 8.14 16.89
CA ARG A 91 3.84 7.95 17.48
C ARG A 91 2.77 8.70 16.69
N GLU A 92 3.11 9.89 16.22
CA GLU A 92 2.25 10.69 15.35
C GLU A 92 2.18 10.01 13.96
N VAL A 93 0.96 9.73 13.52
CA VAL A 93 0.69 9.05 12.24
C VAL A 93 1.26 9.84 11.05
N SER A 94 1.05 11.16 11.03
CA SER A 94 1.58 12.05 10.00
C SER A 94 3.13 12.02 9.95
N ALA A 95 3.80 11.94 11.09
CA ALA A 95 5.26 11.85 11.12
C ALA A 95 5.79 10.53 10.52
N SER A 96 5.09 9.42 10.73
CA SER A 96 5.46 8.15 10.09
C SER A 96 5.18 8.15 8.58
N TYR A 97 4.12 8.85 8.13
CA TYR A 97 3.88 9.06 6.70
C TYR A 97 4.99 9.90 6.08
N ARG A 98 5.36 11.03 6.69
CA ARG A 98 6.46 11.86 6.20
C ARG A 98 7.75 11.07 6.03
N LEU A 99 8.11 10.26 7.03
CA LEU A 99 9.32 9.43 7.00
C LEU A 99 9.39 8.54 5.76
N LEU A 100 8.32 7.79 5.49
CA LEU A 100 8.30 6.81 4.40
C LEU A 100 8.03 7.48 3.04
N HIS A 101 7.17 8.50 3.00
CA HIS A 101 6.86 9.18 1.75
C HIS A 101 8.02 10.05 1.25
N ASP A 102 8.80 10.70 2.15
CA ASP A 102 10.02 11.40 1.75
C ASP A 102 11.07 10.43 1.19
N ALA A 103 11.15 9.21 1.72
CA ALA A 103 11.99 8.15 1.16
C ALA A 103 11.49 7.69 -0.23
N ALA A 104 10.17 7.57 -0.41
CA ALA A 104 9.58 7.24 -1.71
C ALA A 104 9.80 8.37 -2.74
N VAL A 105 9.68 9.63 -2.35
CA VAL A 105 9.98 10.79 -3.22
C VAL A 105 11.43 10.75 -3.70
N ARG A 106 12.40 10.44 -2.81
CA ARG A 106 13.80 10.27 -3.22
C ARG A 106 13.95 9.13 -4.23
N SER A 107 13.32 7.97 -3.97
CA SER A 107 13.37 6.82 -4.89
C SER A 107 12.81 7.15 -6.28
N LEU A 108 11.70 7.85 -6.33
CA LEU A 108 11.06 8.28 -7.58
C LEU A 108 11.88 9.34 -8.30
N GLY A 109 12.48 10.28 -7.57
CA GLY A 109 13.36 11.32 -8.12
C GLY A 109 14.61 10.73 -8.79
N GLU A 110 15.23 9.69 -8.25
CA GLU A 110 16.34 8.97 -8.86
C GLU A 110 15.97 8.28 -10.19
N LEU A 111 14.67 8.06 -10.42
CA LEU A 111 14.11 7.51 -11.67
C LEU A 111 13.57 8.59 -12.62
N GLY A 112 13.76 9.88 -12.28
CA GLY A 112 13.31 10.98 -13.11
C GLY A 112 11.83 11.36 -12.96
N VAL A 113 11.12 10.80 -11.96
CA VAL A 113 9.73 11.17 -11.68
C VAL A 113 9.71 12.43 -10.82
N LEU A 114 9.16 13.52 -11.37
CA LEU A 114 8.98 14.78 -10.64
C LEU A 114 7.75 14.70 -9.75
N CYS A 115 7.97 14.52 -8.46
CA CYS A 115 6.93 14.43 -7.46
C CYS A 115 7.38 15.06 -6.13
N GLU A 116 6.42 15.41 -5.30
CA GLU A 116 6.66 15.95 -3.97
C GLU A 116 5.66 15.42 -2.95
N ARG A 117 6.03 15.46 -1.68
CA ARG A 117 5.08 15.20 -0.60
C ARG A 117 4.28 16.47 -0.30
N LEU A 118 2.97 16.34 -0.30
CA LEU A 118 2.06 17.45 -0.05
C LEU A 118 2.11 17.89 1.43
N VAL A 119 2.51 19.12 1.70
CA VAL A 119 2.66 19.64 3.08
C VAL A 119 1.31 19.99 3.73
N ALA A 120 0.35 20.46 2.94
CA ALA A 120 -1.00 20.78 3.41
C ALA A 120 -2.03 20.23 2.43
N GLY A 121 -2.96 19.43 2.93
CA GLY A 121 -4.11 19.00 2.13
C GLY A 121 -5.04 20.21 1.88
N ALA A 122 -5.55 20.35 0.66
CA ALA A 122 -6.60 21.33 0.38
C ALA A 122 -7.89 20.91 1.10
N ALA A 123 -8.52 21.81 1.82
CA ALA A 123 -9.90 21.63 2.26
C ALA A 123 -10.78 21.63 1.00
N GLN A 124 -11.28 20.47 0.63
CA GLN A 124 -12.13 20.31 -0.55
C GLN A 124 -13.54 19.91 -0.13
N SER A 125 -14.53 20.41 -0.88
CA SER A 125 -15.90 19.93 -0.71
C SER A 125 -16.03 18.49 -1.20
N PRO A 126 -16.81 17.63 -0.51
CA PRO A 126 -17.03 16.24 -0.93
C PRO A 126 -17.51 16.14 -2.39
N ARG A 127 -16.98 15.17 -3.14
CA ARG A 127 -17.32 14.87 -4.53
C ARG A 127 -17.79 13.43 -4.68
N PRO A 128 -18.54 13.08 -5.70
CA PRO A 128 -18.93 11.68 -5.95
C PRO A 128 -17.77 10.70 -6.09
N THR A 129 -16.58 11.20 -6.49
CA THR A 129 -15.33 10.43 -6.60
C THR A 129 -14.63 10.20 -5.26
N ASP A 130 -15.05 10.86 -4.18
CA ASP A 130 -14.34 10.85 -2.89
C ASP A 130 -14.29 9.47 -2.21
N ARG A 131 -15.10 8.51 -2.69
CA ARG A 131 -14.97 7.10 -2.29
C ARG A 131 -13.62 6.49 -2.70
N TRP A 132 -12.90 7.10 -3.67
CA TRP A 132 -11.61 6.64 -4.17
C TRP A 132 -10.45 7.39 -3.47
N CYS A 133 -9.49 6.63 -2.94
CA CYS A 133 -8.34 7.17 -2.19
C CYS A 133 -7.51 8.18 -2.98
N PHE A 134 -7.38 7.95 -4.29
CA PHE A 134 -6.55 8.78 -5.17
C PHE A 134 -7.32 9.95 -5.81
N ALA A 135 -8.62 10.08 -5.55
CA ALA A 135 -9.42 11.19 -6.09
C ALA A 135 -9.03 12.55 -5.50
N GLN A 136 -8.58 12.55 -4.26
CA GLN A 136 -8.18 13.77 -3.57
C GLN A 136 -6.88 13.55 -2.78
N PRO A 137 -5.82 14.30 -3.10
CA PRO A 137 -4.60 14.28 -2.30
C PRO A 137 -4.85 14.84 -0.91
N GLY A 138 -4.49 14.07 0.11
CA GLY A 138 -4.45 14.50 1.49
C GLY A 138 -3.06 15.00 1.89
N ARG A 139 -2.96 15.58 3.09
CA ARG A 139 -1.67 15.91 3.69
C ARG A 139 -0.78 14.67 3.76
N ASP A 140 0.48 14.85 3.48
CA ASP A 140 1.55 13.85 3.44
C ASP A 140 1.46 12.85 2.25
N ASP A 141 0.44 12.91 1.37
CA ASP A 141 0.45 12.15 0.12
C ASP A 141 1.55 12.63 -0.83
N VAL A 142 2.02 11.75 -1.73
CA VAL A 142 2.95 12.13 -2.78
C VAL A 142 2.16 12.44 -4.05
N VAL A 143 2.46 13.60 -4.61
CA VAL A 143 1.75 14.15 -5.78
C VAL A 143 2.72 14.52 -6.90
N THR A 144 2.20 14.50 -8.11
CA THR A 144 2.78 15.14 -9.30
C THR A 144 1.91 16.33 -9.69
N ALA A 145 2.29 17.06 -10.74
CA ALA A 145 1.42 18.08 -11.33
C ALA A 145 0.07 17.52 -11.83
N LEU A 146 -0.04 16.21 -12.07
CA LEU A 146 -1.23 15.55 -12.60
C LEU A 146 -2.13 14.94 -11.50
N GLY A 147 -1.70 14.97 -10.23
CA GLY A 147 -2.49 14.45 -9.11
C GLY A 147 -1.72 13.54 -8.17
N LYS A 148 -2.45 12.78 -7.37
CA LYS A 148 -1.88 11.84 -6.39
C LYS A 148 -1.26 10.64 -7.08
N LEU A 149 0.03 10.40 -6.78
CA LEU A 149 0.83 9.30 -7.29
C LEU A 149 1.00 8.18 -6.26
N LEU A 150 1.18 8.56 -4.98
CA LEU A 150 1.32 7.63 -3.86
C LEU A 150 0.42 8.05 -2.71
N GLY A 151 -0.26 7.08 -2.15
CA GLY A 151 -0.96 7.18 -0.88
C GLY A 151 -0.72 5.96 -0.03
N SER A 152 -0.83 6.13 1.28
CA SER A 152 -0.67 5.03 2.23
C SER A 152 -1.70 5.09 3.34
N ALA A 153 -1.78 4.01 4.09
CA ALA A 153 -2.60 3.88 5.28
C ALA A 153 -1.90 2.99 6.31
N GLN A 154 -2.23 3.15 7.59
CA GLN A 154 -1.68 2.27 8.61
C GLN A 154 -2.74 1.69 9.54
N ARG A 155 -2.40 0.51 10.06
CA ARG A 155 -3.06 -0.16 11.17
C ARG A 155 -2.09 -0.27 12.32
N ARG A 156 -2.47 0.22 13.50
CA ARG A 156 -1.71 0.04 14.75
C ARG A 156 -2.47 -0.92 15.65
N VAL A 157 -1.79 -1.93 16.14
CA VAL A 157 -2.30 -2.91 17.11
C VAL A 157 -1.46 -2.83 18.39
N GLN A 158 -2.08 -3.13 19.54
CA GLN A 158 -1.41 -3.06 20.85
C GLN A 158 -1.17 -4.46 21.44
N GLN A 159 -2.01 -5.42 21.09
CA GLN A 159 -1.95 -6.77 21.62
C GLN A 159 -1.85 -7.81 20.48
N PRO A 160 -1.17 -8.92 20.70
CA PRO A 160 -0.35 -9.27 21.88
C PRO A 160 0.96 -8.48 21.97
N ARG A 161 1.38 -7.81 20.91
CA ARG A 161 2.58 -6.96 20.78
C ARG A 161 2.21 -5.68 20.02
N ALA A 162 2.75 -4.56 20.46
CA ALA A 162 2.51 -3.27 19.80
C ALA A 162 3.17 -3.23 18.41
N ARG A 163 2.37 -3.28 17.36
CA ARG A 163 2.83 -3.36 15.96
C ARG A 163 2.13 -2.37 15.06
N VAL A 164 2.77 -2.07 13.95
CA VAL A 164 2.22 -1.25 12.86
C VAL A 164 2.35 -2.01 11.55
N LEU A 165 1.26 -2.05 10.80
CA LEU A 165 1.26 -2.29 9.36
C LEU A 165 1.08 -0.93 8.68
N HIS A 166 2.06 -0.51 7.89
CA HIS A 166 1.97 0.66 7.04
C HIS A 166 2.11 0.22 5.60
N HIS A 167 1.07 0.36 4.81
CA HIS A 167 1.12 -0.01 3.41
C HIS A 167 0.67 1.14 2.50
N GLY A 168 1.14 1.15 1.27
CA GLY A 168 0.83 2.16 0.29
C GLY A 168 1.08 1.67 -1.12
N SER A 169 0.52 2.40 -2.09
CA SER A 169 0.62 2.09 -3.51
C SER A 169 1.21 3.25 -4.28
N ILE A 170 2.15 2.94 -5.19
CA ILE A 170 2.71 3.85 -6.20
C ILE A 170 2.19 3.40 -7.55
N VAL A 171 1.40 4.24 -8.19
CA VAL A 171 0.75 3.92 -9.47
C VAL A 171 1.77 3.98 -10.61
N LEU A 172 1.96 2.87 -11.34
CA LEU A 172 2.82 2.83 -12.53
C LEU A 172 2.05 3.15 -13.80
N GLN A 173 0.87 2.55 -13.97
CA GLN A 173 -0.05 2.81 -15.08
C GLN A 173 -1.43 3.18 -14.53
N ARG A 174 -2.14 4.06 -15.22
CA ARG A 174 -3.46 4.50 -14.77
C ARG A 174 -4.47 3.35 -14.79
N PRO A 175 -5.09 3.02 -13.64
CA PRO A 175 -6.09 1.97 -13.58
C PRO A 175 -7.36 2.37 -14.34
N ALA A 176 -8.01 1.41 -15.01
CA ALA A 176 -9.15 1.67 -15.87
C ALA A 176 -10.35 2.34 -15.15
N LEU A 177 -10.63 1.97 -13.90
CA LEU A 177 -11.75 2.55 -13.14
C LEU A 177 -11.42 3.92 -12.54
N THR A 178 -10.15 4.30 -12.49
CA THR A 178 -9.69 5.57 -11.91
C THR A 178 -8.67 6.27 -12.83
N PRO A 179 -9.03 6.58 -14.09
CA PRO A 179 -8.10 7.10 -15.10
C PRO A 179 -7.59 8.51 -14.82
N TRP A 180 -8.15 9.19 -13.83
CA TRP A 180 -7.77 10.54 -13.41
C TRP A 180 -6.62 10.59 -12.40
N VAL A 181 -6.12 9.43 -11.91
CA VAL A 181 -4.97 9.41 -11.00
C VAL A 181 -3.67 9.65 -11.76
N ALA A 182 -2.66 10.21 -11.07
CA ALA A 182 -1.32 10.31 -11.64
C ALA A 182 -0.65 8.92 -11.68
N ALA A 183 0.24 8.72 -12.65
CA ALA A 183 1.02 7.50 -12.79
C ALA A 183 2.46 7.84 -13.16
N THR A 184 3.43 6.97 -12.84
CA THR A 184 4.82 7.18 -13.26
C THR A 184 4.95 7.17 -14.78
N ALA A 185 4.13 6.39 -15.48
CA ALA A 185 4.08 6.35 -16.94
C ALA A 185 3.70 7.68 -17.61
N ASP A 186 3.20 8.65 -16.85
CA ASP A 186 2.95 10.00 -17.36
C ASP A 186 4.25 10.74 -17.75
N THR A 187 5.38 10.35 -17.14
CA THR A 187 6.69 11.01 -17.33
C THR A 187 7.85 10.03 -17.63
N THR A 188 7.62 8.73 -17.42
CA THR A 188 8.64 7.68 -17.58
C THR A 188 8.04 6.47 -18.28
N ALA A 189 8.84 5.41 -18.51
CA ALA A 189 8.36 4.20 -19.19
C ALA A 189 7.30 3.43 -18.38
N GLY A 190 7.42 3.40 -17.04
CA GLY A 190 6.50 2.65 -16.17
C GLY A 190 6.44 1.13 -16.45
N ASP A 191 7.48 0.59 -17.11
CA ASP A 191 7.60 -0.81 -17.52
C ASP A 191 8.23 -1.69 -16.44
N GLU A 192 8.43 -2.98 -16.73
CA GLU A 192 9.01 -3.92 -15.78
C GLU A 192 10.45 -3.59 -15.36
N PRO A 193 11.37 -3.13 -16.23
CA PRO A 193 12.66 -2.60 -15.80
C PRO A 193 12.54 -1.42 -14.82
N PHE A 194 11.60 -0.50 -15.06
CA PHE A 194 11.33 0.62 -14.16
C PHE A 194 10.80 0.11 -12.81
N ARG A 195 9.83 -0.81 -12.81
CA ARG A 195 9.29 -1.45 -11.59
C ARG A 195 10.40 -2.06 -10.73
N ARG A 196 11.29 -2.86 -11.31
CA ARG A 196 12.40 -3.50 -10.57
C ARG A 196 13.36 -2.49 -9.96
N ARG A 197 13.72 -1.44 -10.72
CA ARG A 197 14.58 -0.37 -10.19
C ARG A 197 13.88 0.39 -9.06
N LEU A 198 12.60 0.70 -9.21
CA LEU A 198 11.80 1.35 -8.16
C LEU A 198 11.75 0.50 -6.88
N CYS A 199 11.50 -0.81 -6.99
CA CYS A 199 11.50 -1.72 -5.84
C CYS A 199 12.87 -1.72 -5.12
N THR A 200 13.97 -1.75 -5.85
CA THR A 200 15.32 -1.70 -5.29
C THR A 200 15.56 -0.38 -4.53
N LEU A 201 15.21 0.75 -5.15
CA LEU A 201 15.38 2.07 -4.54
C LEU A 201 14.48 2.27 -3.32
N LEU A 202 13.21 1.86 -3.40
CA LEU A 202 12.29 1.92 -2.26
C LEU A 202 12.83 1.12 -1.07
N ALA A 203 13.29 -0.11 -1.30
CA ALA A 203 13.85 -0.94 -0.25
C ALA A 203 15.05 -0.27 0.42
N THR A 204 15.98 0.26 -0.38
CA THR A 204 17.17 0.95 0.09
C THR A 204 16.83 2.23 0.87
N GLN A 205 15.96 3.08 0.31
CA GLN A 205 15.58 4.34 0.93
C GLN A 205 14.72 4.15 2.20
N PHE A 206 13.89 3.12 2.24
CA PHE A 206 13.11 2.79 3.45
C PHE A 206 14.01 2.23 4.56
N ALA A 207 14.96 1.36 4.21
CA ALA A 207 15.94 0.86 5.16
C ALA A 207 16.76 2.01 5.77
N ALA A 208 17.27 2.92 4.93
CA ALA A 208 17.99 4.11 5.39
C ALA A 208 17.14 5.04 6.27
N ALA A 209 15.87 5.28 5.90
CA ALA A 209 14.96 6.11 6.67
C ALA A 209 14.62 5.51 8.05
N LEU A 210 14.66 4.19 8.18
CA LEU A 210 14.39 3.46 9.43
C LEU A 210 15.66 3.18 10.24
N ASP A 211 16.83 3.56 9.75
CA ASP A 211 18.15 3.21 10.33
C ASP A 211 18.31 1.69 10.50
N LEU A 212 18.04 0.95 9.43
CA LEU A 212 18.11 -0.51 9.37
C LEU A 212 18.97 -0.96 8.18
N GLU A 213 19.60 -2.11 8.32
CA GLU A 213 20.30 -2.79 7.23
C GLU A 213 19.32 -3.67 6.46
N LEU A 214 19.36 -3.58 5.13
CA LEU A 214 18.49 -4.39 4.27
C LEU A 214 18.99 -5.83 4.20
N ALA A 215 18.10 -6.80 4.39
CA ALA A 215 18.41 -8.22 4.25
C ALA A 215 17.30 -8.94 3.45
N PRO A 216 17.64 -9.72 2.41
CA PRO A 216 16.64 -10.50 1.69
C PRO A 216 16.00 -11.53 2.61
N GLY A 217 14.73 -11.85 2.35
CA GLY A 217 14.00 -12.82 3.14
C GLY A 217 12.83 -13.45 2.40
N GLN A 218 12.16 -14.36 3.08
CA GLN A 218 10.95 -15.02 2.62
C GLN A 218 9.98 -15.12 3.79
N LEU A 219 8.71 -15.44 3.53
CA LEU A 219 7.76 -15.77 4.58
C LEU A 219 8.27 -16.98 5.38
N THR A 220 8.21 -16.89 6.68
CA THR A 220 8.44 -18.04 7.55
C THR A 220 7.29 -19.03 7.44
N ALA A 221 7.50 -20.31 7.79
CA ALA A 221 6.44 -21.31 7.75
C ALA A 221 5.18 -20.91 8.58
N PRO A 222 5.29 -20.32 9.79
CA PRO A 222 4.13 -19.80 10.52
C PRO A 222 3.43 -18.64 9.82
N GLU A 223 4.16 -17.70 9.21
CA GLU A 223 3.60 -16.57 8.47
C GLU A 223 2.83 -17.07 7.23
N LEU A 224 3.41 -18.02 6.50
CA LEU A 224 2.78 -18.65 5.33
C LEU A 224 1.50 -19.37 5.73
N ALA A 225 1.54 -20.23 6.74
CA ALA A 225 0.38 -20.98 7.22
C ALA A 225 -0.75 -20.06 7.69
N LEU A 226 -0.42 -18.97 8.39
CA LEU A 226 -1.42 -17.98 8.78
C LEU A 226 -1.97 -17.24 7.57
N ALA A 227 -1.15 -16.88 6.59
CA ALA A 227 -1.62 -16.21 5.38
C ALA A 227 -2.60 -17.11 4.59
N GLU A 228 -2.28 -18.40 4.42
CA GLU A 228 -3.17 -19.37 3.79
C GLU A 228 -4.51 -19.49 4.54
N GLN A 229 -4.46 -19.61 5.87
CA GLN A 229 -5.65 -19.66 6.70
C GLN A 229 -6.49 -18.38 6.56
N LEU A 230 -5.88 -17.20 6.64
CA LEU A 230 -6.58 -15.91 6.52
C LEU A 230 -7.17 -15.72 5.12
N GLN A 231 -6.46 -16.14 4.07
CA GLN A 231 -6.97 -16.09 2.71
C GLN A 231 -8.30 -16.84 2.60
N GLU A 232 -8.34 -18.11 3.09
CA GLU A 232 -9.53 -18.97 2.97
C GLU A 232 -10.64 -18.55 3.93
N GLN A 233 -10.32 -18.28 5.19
CA GLN A 233 -11.32 -18.09 6.24
C GLN A 233 -11.79 -16.63 6.38
N ARG A 234 -11.10 -15.68 5.74
CA ARG A 234 -11.42 -14.25 5.85
C ARG A 234 -11.50 -13.56 4.51
N TYR A 235 -10.39 -13.43 3.79
CA TYR A 235 -10.30 -12.51 2.64
C TYR A 235 -11.03 -13.01 1.39
N ARG A 236 -11.27 -14.30 1.25
CA ARG A 236 -12.15 -14.90 0.24
C ARG A 236 -13.62 -14.92 0.65
N GLN A 237 -13.94 -14.62 1.91
CA GLN A 237 -15.31 -14.67 2.39
C GLN A 237 -16.07 -13.38 2.01
N PRO A 238 -17.17 -13.48 1.25
CA PRO A 238 -17.96 -12.30 0.87
C PRO A 238 -18.47 -11.51 2.09
N ASP A 239 -18.80 -12.21 3.17
CA ASP A 239 -19.31 -11.58 4.39
C ASP A 239 -18.25 -10.67 5.04
N PHE A 240 -16.97 -11.03 4.97
CA PHE A 240 -15.90 -10.16 5.46
C PHE A 240 -15.77 -8.90 4.60
N THR A 241 -15.82 -9.04 3.29
CA THR A 241 -15.77 -7.88 2.38
C THR A 241 -16.98 -6.97 2.54
N ARG A 242 -18.18 -7.56 2.82
CA ARG A 242 -19.47 -6.86 2.90
C ARG A 242 -19.91 -6.48 4.32
N HIS A 243 -19.10 -6.72 5.35
CA HIS A 243 -19.53 -6.57 6.76
C HIS A 243 -19.96 -5.14 7.16
N ARG A 244 -19.87 -4.16 6.25
CA ARG A 244 -20.34 -2.78 6.40
C ARG A 244 -21.11 -2.31 5.17
#